data_d9c75822203a32fcaf750a2ac04847ef
#
_entry.id   d9c75822203a32fcaf750a2ac04847ef
#
_cell.length_a   1.000
_cell.length_b   1.000
_cell.length_c   1.000
_cell.angle_alpha   90.00
_cell.angle_beta   90.00
_cell.angle_gamma   90.00
#
_symmetry.space_group_name_H-M   'P 1'
#
loop_
_entity.id
_entity.type
_entity.pdbx_description
1 polymer ?
#
loop_
_entity_poly.entity_id
_entity_poly.type
_entity_poly.pdbx_seq_one_letter_code
_entity_poly.pdbx_strand_id
1 'polypeptide(L)'
;MRSPRILAASLVIVAGATVFAACSTGSSPAAPSDDPVLVEGQQIFSQNCASCHGSSGGGGFGAKLAGVVTTKYPNIDDEISVIANGKGSMPAWNQKLSADQITAVARYTREVLGSK
;
A
#
# COMPACT_ATOMS: atom_id res chain seq x y z
N MET A 1 -27.77 53.45 -49.00
CA MET A 1 -27.78 52.04 -48.54
C MET A 1 -26.43 51.75 -47.96
N ARG A 2 -26.33 51.70 -46.65
CA ARG A 2 -25.08 51.45 -45.88
C ARG A 2 -25.19 50.13 -45.19
N SER A 3 -24.37 49.16 -45.60
CA SER A 3 -24.27 47.82 -45.01
C SER A 3 -23.49 47.92 -43.66
N PRO A 4 -23.97 47.30 -42.59
CA PRO A 4 -23.20 47.18 -41.36
C PRO A 4 -22.16 46.07 -41.46
N ARG A 5 -20.92 46.39 -41.15
CA ARG A 5 -19.83 45.43 -41.01
C ARG A 5 -19.97 44.74 -39.64
N ILE A 6 -20.19 43.44 -39.69
CA ILE A 6 -20.20 42.58 -38.50
C ILE A 6 -18.73 42.25 -38.15
N LEU A 7 -18.28 42.79 -37.04
CA LEU A 7 -17.01 42.45 -36.45
C LEU A 7 -17.16 41.09 -35.68
N ALA A 8 -16.58 40.07 -36.22
CA ALA A 8 -16.49 38.78 -35.56
C ALA A 8 -15.41 38.85 -34.45
N ALA A 9 -15.83 38.86 -33.20
CA ALA A 9 -14.94 38.74 -32.06
C ALA A 9 -14.56 37.26 -31.90
N SER A 10 -13.31 36.93 -32.16
CA SER A 10 -12.75 35.60 -31.92
C SER A 10 -12.51 35.43 -30.42
N LEU A 11 -13.31 34.58 -29.80
CA LEU A 11 -13.13 34.18 -28.41
C LEU A 11 -12.02 33.11 -28.34
N VAL A 12 -10.85 33.48 -27.89
CA VAL A 12 -9.75 32.54 -27.60
C VAL A 12 -10.02 31.90 -26.23
N ILE A 13 -10.47 30.64 -26.26
CA ILE A 13 -10.60 29.83 -25.05
C ILE A 13 -9.22 29.24 -24.73
N VAL A 14 -8.53 29.82 -23.76
CA VAL A 14 -7.31 29.25 -23.19
C VAL A 14 -7.74 28.12 -22.24
N ALA A 15 -7.65 26.88 -22.71
CA ALA A 15 -7.84 25.69 -21.88
C ALA A 15 -6.62 25.55 -20.96
N GLY A 16 -6.76 26.02 -19.73
CA GLY A 16 -5.77 25.79 -18.66
C GLY A 16 -5.78 24.33 -18.25
N ALA A 17 -4.76 23.58 -18.64
CA ALA A 17 -4.52 22.23 -18.13
C ALA A 17 -4.02 22.35 -16.69
N THR A 18 -4.92 22.15 -15.71
CA THR A 18 -4.53 21.97 -14.31
C THR A 18 -3.87 20.61 -14.15
N VAL A 19 -2.54 20.58 -14.08
CA VAL A 19 -1.78 19.40 -13.70
C VAL A 19 -2.02 19.19 -12.20
N PHE A 20 -2.90 18.26 -11.83
CA PHE A 20 -2.95 17.75 -10.48
C PHE A 20 -1.68 16.96 -10.22
N ALA A 21 -0.74 17.54 -9.51
CA ALA A 21 0.35 16.78 -8.90
C ALA A 21 -0.28 15.83 -7.88
N ALA A 22 -0.48 14.57 -8.28
CA ALA A 22 -0.81 13.50 -7.35
C ALA A 22 0.36 13.39 -6.36
N CYS A 23 0.16 13.81 -5.11
CA CYS A 23 1.05 13.44 -4.02
C CYS A 23 1.04 11.92 -3.96
N SER A 24 2.12 11.30 -4.45
CA SER A 24 2.35 9.87 -4.34
C SER A 24 2.69 9.58 -2.88
N THR A 25 1.66 9.45 -2.04
CA THR A 25 1.79 8.74 -0.77
C THR A 25 2.10 7.31 -1.18
N GLY A 26 3.32 6.85 -0.88
CA GLY A 26 3.80 5.55 -1.30
C GLY A 26 2.79 4.46 -0.92
N SER A 27 2.07 3.97 -1.92
CA SER A 27 1.11 2.88 -1.73
C SER A 27 1.86 1.57 -1.54
N SER A 28 1.32 0.69 -0.71
CA SER A 28 1.84 -0.68 -0.59
C SER A 28 1.73 -1.40 -1.93
N PRO A 29 2.70 -2.26 -2.29
CA PRO A 29 2.65 -3.06 -3.51
C PRO A 29 1.34 -3.81 -3.66
N ALA A 30 0.76 -3.77 -4.86
CA ALA A 30 -0.53 -4.40 -5.11
C ALA A 30 -0.42 -5.92 -5.01
N ALA A 31 -1.37 -6.53 -4.30
CA ALA A 31 -1.59 -7.97 -4.30
C ALA A 31 -2.26 -8.40 -5.63
N PRO A 32 -2.06 -9.65 -6.08
CA PRO A 32 -2.84 -10.23 -7.16
C PRO A 32 -4.33 -10.13 -6.86
N SER A 33 -5.12 -9.60 -7.80
CA SER A 33 -6.55 -9.33 -7.61
C SER A 33 -7.41 -10.60 -7.60
N ASP A 34 -6.87 -11.72 -8.04
CA ASP A 34 -7.49 -13.05 -8.06
C ASP A 34 -7.28 -13.84 -6.76
N ASP A 35 -6.45 -13.34 -5.84
CA ASP A 35 -6.29 -13.92 -4.49
C ASP A 35 -6.88 -12.98 -3.42
N PRO A 36 -8.13 -13.22 -2.98
CA PRO A 36 -8.79 -12.35 -2.00
C PRO A 36 -8.07 -12.31 -0.65
N VAL A 37 -7.35 -13.36 -0.28
CA VAL A 37 -6.58 -13.41 0.98
C VAL A 37 -5.37 -12.47 0.89
N LEU A 38 -4.68 -12.44 -0.24
CA LEU A 38 -3.57 -11.50 -0.45
C LEU A 38 -4.06 -10.05 -0.55
N VAL A 39 -5.23 -9.81 -1.15
CA VAL A 39 -5.86 -8.48 -1.20
C VAL A 39 -6.20 -8.00 0.21
N GLU A 40 -6.80 -8.85 1.05
CA GLU A 40 -7.04 -8.53 2.46
C GLU A 40 -5.73 -8.27 3.21
N GLY A 41 -4.72 -9.12 3.02
CA GLY A 41 -3.39 -8.95 3.60
C GLY A 41 -2.74 -7.62 3.23
N GLN A 42 -2.86 -7.18 1.98
CA GLN A 42 -2.41 -5.86 1.53
C GLN A 42 -3.12 -4.73 2.26
N GLN A 43 -4.44 -4.81 2.41
CA GLN A 43 -5.23 -3.79 3.10
C GLN A 43 -4.82 -3.69 4.58
N ILE A 44 -4.69 -4.83 5.26
CA ILE A 44 -4.25 -4.89 6.66
C ILE A 44 -2.85 -4.30 6.80
N PHE A 45 -1.92 -4.69 5.92
CA PHE A 45 -0.55 -4.16 5.93
C PHE A 45 -0.54 -2.65 5.77
N SER A 46 -1.25 -2.12 4.80
CA SER A 46 -1.31 -0.68 4.52
C SER A 46 -1.84 0.13 5.69
N GLN A 47 -2.85 -0.39 6.39
CA GLN A 47 -3.53 0.30 7.48
C GLN A 47 -2.80 0.20 8.82
N ASN A 48 -2.12 -0.92 9.08
CA ASN A 48 -1.63 -1.25 10.42
C ASN A 48 -0.12 -1.43 10.52
N CYS A 49 0.55 -1.77 9.44
CA CYS A 49 1.95 -2.21 9.46
C CYS A 49 2.89 -1.23 8.75
N ALA A 50 2.41 -0.62 7.67
CA ALA A 50 3.21 0.22 6.78
C ALA A 50 3.82 1.45 7.47
N SER A 51 3.17 2.00 8.49
CA SER A 51 3.68 3.15 9.25
C SER A 51 5.03 2.87 9.92
N CYS A 52 5.26 1.63 10.34
CA CYS A 52 6.52 1.21 10.96
C CYS A 52 7.45 0.49 9.98
N HIS A 53 6.91 -0.38 9.13
CA HIS A 53 7.69 -1.22 8.22
C HIS A 53 7.96 -0.59 6.84
N GLY A 54 7.40 0.61 6.58
CA GLY A 54 7.42 1.23 5.26
C GLY A 54 6.33 0.65 4.33
N SER A 55 5.78 1.47 3.44
CA SER A 55 4.69 1.05 2.54
C SER A 55 5.05 -0.12 1.62
N SER A 56 6.32 -0.23 1.24
CA SER A 56 6.88 -1.34 0.45
C SER A 56 7.60 -2.39 1.30
N GLY A 57 7.50 -2.32 2.62
CA GLY A 57 8.22 -3.23 3.53
C GLY A 57 9.72 -2.96 3.63
N GLY A 58 10.17 -1.78 3.20
CA GLY A 58 11.60 -1.42 3.19
C GLY A 58 12.21 -1.17 4.57
N GLY A 59 11.38 -1.11 5.62
CA GLY A 59 11.80 -0.77 6.98
C GLY A 59 11.59 0.70 7.32
N GLY A 60 11.86 1.04 8.55
CA GLY A 60 11.72 2.36 9.15
C GLY A 60 11.91 2.23 10.64
N PHE A 61 10.90 2.58 11.44
CA PHE A 61 10.88 2.22 12.87
C PHE A 61 10.86 0.71 13.07
N GLY A 62 10.13 0.00 12.22
CA GLY A 62 10.11 -1.45 12.19
C GLY A 62 11.19 -2.02 11.26
N ALA A 63 11.45 -3.31 11.42
CA ALA A 63 12.42 -4.03 10.60
C ALA A 63 12.02 -4.04 9.12
N LYS A 64 13.02 -4.13 8.24
CA LYS A 64 12.80 -4.45 6.82
C LYS A 64 12.13 -5.83 6.71
N LEU A 65 11.13 -5.94 5.83
CA LEU A 65 10.40 -7.16 5.49
C LEU A 65 10.66 -7.59 4.05
N ALA A 66 10.68 -6.63 3.11
CA ALA A 66 10.87 -6.89 1.70
C ALA A 66 12.16 -7.68 1.42
N GLY A 67 12.02 -8.83 0.78
CA GLY A 67 13.11 -9.70 0.40
C GLY A 67 13.83 -10.44 1.54
N VAL A 68 13.39 -10.26 2.81
CA VAL A 68 14.11 -10.87 3.95
C VAL A 68 13.22 -11.71 4.87
N VAL A 69 11.90 -11.55 4.80
CA VAL A 69 10.99 -12.18 5.76
C VAL A 69 11.05 -13.71 5.70
N THR A 70 11.09 -14.27 4.51
CA THR A 70 11.14 -15.73 4.31
C THR A 70 12.47 -16.37 4.74
N THR A 71 13.56 -15.61 4.68
CA THR A 71 14.87 -16.05 5.20
C THR A 71 14.89 -15.99 6.72
N LYS A 72 14.30 -14.92 7.31
CA LYS A 72 14.28 -14.73 8.75
C LYS A 72 13.30 -15.66 9.47
N TYR A 73 12.19 -15.94 8.85
CA TYR A 73 11.13 -16.84 9.33
C TYR A 73 10.83 -17.86 8.23
N PRO A 74 11.60 -18.94 8.10
CA PRO A 74 11.38 -19.96 7.07
C PRO A 74 9.99 -20.60 7.16
N ASN A 75 9.51 -20.83 8.39
CA ASN A 75 8.15 -21.28 8.65
C ASN A 75 7.22 -20.06 8.81
N ILE A 76 6.08 -20.08 8.11
CA ILE A 76 5.07 -19.03 8.22
C ILE A 76 4.48 -18.91 9.62
N ASP A 77 4.37 -20.02 10.36
CA ASP A 77 3.82 -20.02 11.72
C ASP A 77 4.67 -19.21 12.68
N ASP A 78 5.99 -19.15 12.47
CA ASP A 78 6.89 -18.32 13.28
C ASP A 78 6.61 -16.82 13.03
N GLU A 79 6.36 -16.44 11.78
CA GLU A 79 5.98 -15.07 11.42
C GLU A 79 4.60 -14.72 11.98
N ILE A 80 3.61 -15.61 11.81
CA ILE A 80 2.27 -15.47 12.38
C ILE A 80 2.36 -15.26 13.90
N SER A 81 3.19 -16.06 14.59
CA SER A 81 3.41 -15.93 16.03
C SER A 81 3.98 -14.56 16.41
N VAL A 82 4.93 -14.04 15.64
CA VAL A 82 5.50 -12.70 15.88
C VAL A 82 4.45 -11.61 15.66
N ILE A 83 3.62 -11.71 14.64
CA ILE A 83 2.55 -10.75 14.39
C ILE A 83 1.51 -10.82 15.52
N ALA A 84 1.09 -12.02 15.88
CA ALA A 84 0.07 -12.23 16.91
C ALA A 84 0.49 -11.71 18.29
N ASN A 85 1.71 -12.01 18.70
CA ASN A 85 2.19 -11.77 20.08
C ASN A 85 3.06 -10.52 20.20
N GLY A 86 3.49 -9.92 19.10
CA GLY A 86 4.45 -8.83 19.09
C GLY A 86 5.89 -9.31 19.32
N LYS A 87 6.84 -8.39 19.13
CA LYS A 87 8.27 -8.63 19.39
C LYS A 87 9.00 -7.31 19.65
N GLY A 88 9.62 -7.15 20.80
CA GLY A 88 10.27 -5.90 21.16
C GLY A 88 9.27 -4.74 21.19
N SER A 89 9.50 -3.70 20.38
CA SER A 89 8.58 -2.56 20.25
C SER A 89 7.40 -2.81 19.32
N MET A 90 7.39 -3.92 18.58
CA MET A 90 6.25 -4.30 17.73
C MET A 90 5.08 -4.75 18.61
N PRO A 91 3.89 -4.14 18.49
CA PRO A 91 2.74 -4.51 19.31
C PRO A 91 2.19 -5.88 18.92
N ALA A 92 1.49 -6.52 19.84
CA ALA A 92 0.70 -7.72 19.59
C ALA A 92 -0.58 -7.37 18.85
N TRP A 93 -0.93 -8.17 17.83
CA TRP A 93 -2.09 -7.93 16.98
C TRP A 93 -3.26 -8.87 17.23
N ASN A 94 -3.09 -9.94 18.03
CA ASN A 94 -4.12 -10.95 18.30
C ASN A 94 -5.39 -10.41 18.99
N GLN A 95 -5.34 -9.20 19.56
CA GLN A 95 -6.50 -8.54 20.14
C GLN A 95 -7.23 -7.61 19.16
N LYS A 96 -6.65 -7.34 17.99
CA LYS A 96 -7.16 -6.41 16.97
C LYS A 96 -7.49 -7.08 15.65
N LEU A 97 -6.82 -8.17 15.34
CA LEU A 97 -6.96 -8.94 14.11
C LEU A 97 -7.35 -10.38 14.45
N SER A 98 -8.21 -10.98 13.63
CA SER A 98 -8.50 -12.41 13.71
C SER A 98 -7.30 -13.25 13.27
N ALA A 99 -7.31 -14.54 13.59
CA ALA A 99 -6.28 -15.48 13.14
C ALA A 99 -6.15 -15.52 11.61
N ASP A 100 -7.29 -15.47 10.90
CA ASP A 100 -7.31 -15.45 9.43
C ASP A 100 -6.72 -14.15 8.88
N GLN A 101 -6.99 -13.02 9.51
CA GLN A 101 -6.41 -11.72 9.15
C GLN A 101 -4.90 -11.66 9.39
N ILE A 102 -4.44 -12.24 10.49
CA ILE A 102 -2.99 -12.36 10.76
C ILE A 102 -2.32 -13.26 9.70
N THR A 103 -2.98 -14.36 9.34
CA THR A 103 -2.49 -15.23 8.27
C THR A 103 -2.47 -14.50 6.92
N ALA A 104 -3.50 -13.73 6.61
CA ALA A 104 -3.57 -12.96 5.37
C ALA A 104 -2.42 -11.95 5.24
N VAL A 105 -2.14 -11.19 6.30
CA VAL A 105 -1.03 -10.23 6.27
C VAL A 105 0.34 -10.91 6.27
N ALA A 106 0.51 -12.05 6.93
CA ALA A 106 1.74 -12.85 6.87
C ALA A 106 1.98 -13.38 5.44
N ARG A 107 0.94 -13.87 4.77
CA ARG A 107 1.04 -14.25 3.36
C ARG A 107 1.43 -13.08 2.47
N TYR A 108 0.81 -11.93 2.66
CA TYR A 108 1.14 -10.73 1.88
C TYR A 108 2.61 -10.31 2.04
N THR A 109 3.13 -10.28 3.26
CA THR A 109 4.54 -9.93 3.50
C THR A 109 5.51 -10.93 2.86
N ARG A 110 5.15 -12.19 2.79
CA ARG A 110 5.97 -13.26 2.19
C ARG A 110 5.88 -13.30 0.67
N GLU A 111 4.67 -13.29 0.14
CA GLU A 111 4.40 -13.58 -1.28
C GLU A 111 4.51 -12.33 -2.15
N VAL A 112 4.14 -11.15 -1.63
CA VAL A 112 4.15 -9.90 -2.37
C VAL A 112 5.38 -9.05 -2.04
N LEU A 113 5.65 -8.80 -0.76
CA LEU A 113 6.83 -8.01 -0.36
C LEU A 113 8.11 -8.85 -0.39
N GLY A 114 8.03 -10.13 -0.09
CA GLY A 114 9.16 -11.05 -0.07
C GLY A 114 9.73 -11.38 -1.45
N SER A 115 8.96 -11.16 -2.51
CA SER A 115 9.38 -11.39 -3.89
C SER A 115 10.17 -10.22 -4.51
N LYS A 116 10.48 -9.18 -3.73
CA LYS A 116 11.11 -7.94 -4.20
C LYS A 116 12.58 -7.80 -3.81
#